data_841ade3793cefa6e53474e2ad775dd9d
#
_entry.id   841ade3793cefa6e53474e2ad775dd9d
#
_cell.length_a   1.000
_cell.length_b   1.000
_cell.length_c   1.000
_cell.angle_alpha   90.00
_cell.angle_beta   90.00
_cell.angle_gamma   90.00
#
_symmetry.space_group_name_H-M   'P 1'
#
loop_
_entity.id
_entity.type
_entity.pdbx_description
1 polymer ?
#
loop_
_entity_poly.entity_id
_entity_poly.type
_entity_poly.pdbx_seq_one_letter_code
_entity_poly.pdbx_strand_id
1 'polypeptide(L)'
;MTDFVITTENAADLPEEFIQENEIGILSLYYTIDGVTYGPDGDRLDVEEFYAKMRAGALPKTQQVNPDQAIQKFCSYLEQGKDILHLALTSAVSGSYNSAKMAAQELMEEFPERTITVIDTLVGTLAEGMVVDKVAQMRKAGRTLAEAARWVKENIPHFCLYATVDDLNHLYRGGRVSRTTAFLGSAIGIKPILKLDDTGNLVPIAKVRGRKQSIQALVKYMEEHAGAFLKQNDKVYITHGDCLEEAQYLAQLVKEKFGIAKAMINHIGPVIGSHAGPGALALSFMGESK
;
A
#
# COMPACT_ATOMS: atom_id res chain seq x y z
N MET A 1 0.09 -6.75 29.79
CA MET A 1 0.35 -6.20 28.44
C MET A 1 -0.85 -6.61 27.62
N THR A 2 -1.61 -5.68 27.10
CA THR A 2 -2.71 -5.98 26.18
C THR A 2 -2.07 -6.48 24.88
N ASP A 3 -2.19 -7.77 24.64
CA ASP A 3 -1.72 -8.40 23.41
C ASP A 3 -2.69 -8.00 22.28
N PHE A 4 -2.26 -7.17 21.36
CA PHE A 4 -3.07 -6.79 20.21
C PHE A 4 -2.48 -7.33 18.93
N VAL A 5 -3.34 -7.72 18.02
CA VAL A 5 -2.95 -8.10 16.66
C VAL A 5 -2.99 -6.89 15.73
N ILE A 6 -2.01 -6.82 14.84
CA ILE A 6 -2.00 -5.87 13.74
C ILE A 6 -2.61 -6.57 12.54
N THR A 7 -3.60 -5.93 11.93
CA THR A 7 -4.21 -6.42 10.69
C THR A 7 -4.13 -5.37 9.59
N THR A 8 -4.04 -5.81 8.35
CA THR A 8 -4.05 -4.96 7.15
C THR A 8 -4.62 -5.74 5.97
N GLU A 9 -4.61 -5.18 4.79
CA GLU A 9 -5.02 -5.89 3.58
C GLU A 9 -3.81 -6.44 2.79
N ASN A 10 -4.09 -7.43 1.90
CA ASN A 10 -3.07 -7.89 0.96
C ASN A 10 -2.63 -6.80 -0.05
N ALA A 11 -3.33 -5.67 -0.09
CA ALA A 11 -2.97 -4.47 -0.83
C ALA A 11 -1.82 -3.66 -0.21
N ALA A 12 -1.36 -4.02 1.00
CA ALA A 12 -0.17 -3.44 1.63
C ALA A 12 1.14 -3.94 1.00
N ASP A 13 1.07 -4.96 0.14
CA ASP A 13 2.18 -5.52 -0.62
C ASP A 13 3.40 -5.90 0.25
N LEU A 14 3.15 -6.34 1.49
CA LEU A 14 4.19 -6.77 2.42
C LEU A 14 4.81 -8.11 1.99
N PRO A 15 6.12 -8.30 2.13
CA PRO A 15 6.74 -9.61 1.94
C PRO A 15 6.15 -10.66 2.88
N GLU A 16 5.99 -11.90 2.38
CA GLU A 16 5.41 -13.01 3.16
C GLU A 16 6.20 -13.28 4.46
N GLU A 17 7.53 -13.25 4.38
CA GLU A 17 8.40 -13.42 5.55
C GLU A 17 8.12 -12.36 6.61
N PHE A 18 7.91 -11.11 6.21
CA PHE A 18 7.57 -10.03 7.14
C PHE A 18 6.22 -10.25 7.81
N ILE A 19 5.22 -10.71 7.05
CA ILE A 19 3.87 -11.01 7.57
C ILE A 19 3.96 -12.10 8.64
N GLN A 20 4.70 -13.17 8.36
CA GLN A 20 4.86 -14.30 9.28
C GLN A 20 5.68 -13.91 10.53
N GLU A 21 6.83 -13.27 10.37
CA GLU A 21 7.71 -12.84 11.47
C GLU A 21 7.04 -11.85 12.44
N ASN A 22 6.08 -11.08 11.95
CA ASN A 22 5.37 -10.08 12.72
C ASN A 22 3.92 -10.47 13.01
N GLU A 23 3.49 -11.70 12.75
CA GLU A 23 2.13 -12.18 13.00
C GLU A 23 1.07 -11.17 12.54
N ILE A 24 1.20 -10.68 11.29
CA ILE A 24 0.27 -9.72 10.71
C ILE A 24 -0.95 -10.46 10.17
N GLY A 25 -2.13 -10.06 10.61
CA GLY A 25 -3.39 -10.58 10.06
C GLY A 25 -3.72 -9.92 8.72
N ILE A 26 -4.03 -10.71 7.69
CA ILE A 26 -4.37 -10.20 6.37
C ILE A 26 -5.86 -10.36 6.11
N LEU A 27 -6.52 -9.27 5.72
CA LEU A 27 -7.80 -9.25 5.05
C LEU A 27 -7.54 -9.22 3.54
N SER A 28 -8.15 -10.13 2.79
CA SER A 28 -7.82 -10.28 1.38
C SER A 28 -8.86 -9.64 0.49
N LEU A 29 -8.41 -8.76 -0.40
CA LEU A 29 -9.14 -8.37 -1.59
C LEU A 29 -8.97 -9.48 -2.64
N TYR A 30 -9.92 -9.56 -3.57
CA TYR A 30 -9.89 -10.49 -4.68
C TYR A 30 -9.58 -9.78 -6.01
N TYR A 31 -9.11 -10.54 -6.97
CA TYR A 31 -9.00 -10.09 -8.34
C TYR A 31 -9.45 -11.18 -9.30
N THR A 32 -10.00 -10.75 -10.44
CA THR A 32 -10.43 -11.63 -11.52
C THR A 32 -9.64 -11.30 -12.77
N ILE A 33 -9.01 -12.29 -13.38
CA ILE A 33 -8.30 -12.19 -14.65
C ILE A 33 -8.64 -13.40 -15.51
N ASP A 34 -8.91 -13.19 -16.80
CA ASP A 34 -9.30 -14.23 -17.78
C ASP A 34 -10.52 -15.07 -17.29
N GLY A 35 -11.42 -14.46 -16.55
CA GLY A 35 -12.62 -15.13 -16.02
C GLY A 35 -12.40 -15.97 -14.75
N VAL A 36 -11.16 -16.08 -14.24
CA VAL A 36 -10.83 -16.77 -12.99
C VAL A 36 -10.66 -15.75 -11.88
N THR A 37 -11.34 -16.00 -10.75
CA THR A 37 -11.22 -15.17 -9.54
C THR A 37 -10.23 -15.79 -8.58
N TYR A 38 -9.25 -15.00 -8.16
CA TYR A 38 -8.21 -15.36 -7.21
C TYR A 38 -8.42 -14.63 -5.89
N GLY A 39 -8.15 -15.32 -4.80
CA GLY A 39 -8.29 -14.81 -3.44
C GLY A 39 -7.58 -15.71 -2.44
N PRO A 40 -7.80 -15.51 -1.12
CA PRO A 40 -7.06 -16.24 -0.08
C PRO A 40 -7.36 -17.74 -0.07
N ASP A 41 -8.58 -18.13 -0.46
CA ASP A 41 -9.10 -19.49 -0.30
C ASP A 41 -9.02 -20.33 -1.60
N GLY A 42 -8.38 -19.80 -2.65
CA GLY A 42 -8.31 -20.44 -3.95
C GLY A 42 -6.90 -20.58 -4.50
N ASP A 43 -6.83 -20.96 -5.77
CA ASP A 43 -5.57 -20.99 -6.51
C ASP A 43 -4.88 -19.63 -6.46
N ARG A 44 -3.56 -19.65 -6.32
CA ARG A 44 -2.73 -18.45 -6.38
C ARG A 44 -2.10 -18.39 -7.77
N LEU A 45 -2.29 -17.26 -8.44
CA LEU A 45 -1.54 -16.96 -9.64
C LEU A 45 -0.20 -16.34 -9.22
N ASP A 46 0.88 -16.85 -9.79
CA ASP A 46 2.19 -16.23 -9.61
C ASP A 46 2.17 -14.76 -10.08
N VAL A 47 2.85 -13.87 -9.38
CA VAL A 47 2.82 -12.45 -9.67
C VAL A 47 3.46 -12.12 -11.02
N GLU A 48 4.48 -12.85 -11.41
CA GLU A 48 5.14 -12.68 -12.73
C GLU A 48 4.21 -13.15 -13.86
N GLU A 49 3.49 -14.28 -13.65
CA GLU A 49 2.47 -14.76 -14.60
C GLU A 49 1.31 -13.74 -14.71
N PHE A 50 0.86 -13.16 -13.58
CA PHE A 50 -0.15 -12.11 -13.58
C PHE A 50 0.25 -10.93 -14.48
N TYR A 51 1.48 -10.42 -14.32
CA TYR A 51 1.97 -9.32 -15.13
C TYR A 51 2.22 -9.71 -16.59
N ALA A 52 2.63 -10.95 -16.85
CA ALA A 52 2.74 -11.47 -18.22
C ALA A 52 1.39 -11.47 -18.94
N LYS A 53 0.32 -11.92 -18.28
CA LYS A 53 -1.05 -11.84 -18.80
C LYS A 53 -1.49 -10.41 -19.08
N MET A 54 -1.19 -9.46 -18.17
CA MET A 54 -1.50 -8.04 -18.40
C MET A 54 -0.75 -7.47 -19.62
N ARG A 55 0.53 -7.82 -19.81
CA ARG A 55 1.29 -7.43 -21.01
C ARG A 55 0.73 -8.05 -22.29
N ALA A 56 0.11 -9.23 -22.19
CA ALA A 56 -0.62 -9.86 -23.29
C ALA A 56 -2.01 -9.24 -23.55
N GLY A 57 -2.41 -8.24 -22.76
CA GLY A 57 -3.65 -7.49 -22.95
C GLY A 57 -4.80 -7.86 -22.02
N ALA A 58 -4.57 -8.76 -21.05
CA ALA A 58 -5.57 -9.07 -20.05
C ALA A 58 -5.91 -7.82 -19.19
N LEU A 59 -7.18 -7.67 -18.85
CA LEU A 59 -7.71 -6.55 -18.07
C LEU A 59 -8.34 -7.05 -16.76
N PRO A 60 -7.55 -7.23 -15.72
CA PRO A 60 -8.06 -7.73 -14.45
C PRO A 60 -9.02 -6.73 -13.79
N LYS A 61 -9.90 -7.26 -12.94
CA LYS A 61 -10.82 -6.50 -12.08
C LYS A 61 -10.59 -6.92 -10.64
N THR A 62 -10.86 -5.99 -9.71
CA THR A 62 -10.69 -6.25 -8.28
C THR A 62 -12.00 -6.14 -7.53
N GLN A 63 -12.06 -6.83 -6.39
CA GLN A 63 -13.16 -6.74 -5.43
C GLN A 63 -12.55 -6.37 -4.07
N GLN A 64 -13.19 -5.40 -3.39
CA GLN A 64 -12.81 -5.01 -2.04
C GLN A 64 -13.11 -6.11 -1.02
N VAL A 65 -12.55 -6.02 0.18
CA VAL A 65 -12.98 -6.80 1.34
C VAL A 65 -14.46 -6.52 1.60
N ASN A 66 -15.27 -7.55 1.79
CA ASN A 66 -16.66 -7.37 2.22
C ASN A 66 -16.76 -7.44 3.76
N PRO A 67 -17.86 -6.92 4.37
CA PRO A 67 -18.01 -6.92 5.83
C PRO A 67 -17.94 -8.32 6.44
N ASP A 68 -18.56 -9.34 5.84
CA ASP A 68 -18.58 -10.71 6.39
C ASP A 68 -17.18 -11.31 6.50
N GLN A 69 -16.31 -11.06 5.51
CA GLN A 69 -14.90 -11.48 5.56
C GLN A 69 -14.14 -10.78 6.70
N ALA A 70 -14.40 -9.49 6.89
CA ALA A 70 -13.79 -8.75 7.99
C ALA A 70 -14.30 -9.24 9.35
N ILE A 71 -15.61 -9.53 9.47
CA ILE A 71 -16.21 -10.11 10.68
C ILE A 71 -15.55 -11.45 11.00
N GLN A 72 -15.49 -12.38 10.06
CA GLN A 72 -14.90 -13.69 10.27
C GLN A 72 -13.44 -13.58 10.73
N LYS A 73 -12.65 -12.72 10.08
CA LYS A 73 -11.24 -12.53 10.42
C LYS A 73 -11.05 -11.90 11.80
N PHE A 74 -11.79 -10.85 12.10
CA PHE A 74 -11.69 -10.17 13.39
C PHE A 74 -12.20 -11.04 14.53
N CYS A 75 -13.35 -11.73 14.37
CA CYS A 75 -13.90 -12.65 15.33
C CYS A 75 -12.88 -13.70 15.77
N SER A 76 -12.13 -14.27 14.82
CA SER A 76 -11.11 -15.27 15.11
C SER A 76 -9.99 -14.77 16.07
N TYR A 77 -9.72 -13.47 16.13
CA TYR A 77 -8.78 -12.88 17.08
C TYR A 77 -9.43 -12.50 18.40
N LEU A 78 -10.68 -11.99 18.36
CA LEU A 78 -11.43 -11.61 19.55
C LEU A 78 -11.72 -12.82 20.44
N GLU A 79 -12.08 -13.97 19.84
CA GLU A 79 -12.26 -15.26 20.54
C GLU A 79 -10.98 -15.74 21.25
N GLN A 80 -9.80 -15.34 20.76
CA GLN A 80 -8.52 -15.58 21.40
C GLN A 80 -8.19 -14.53 22.49
N GLY A 81 -9.11 -13.59 22.78
CA GLY A 81 -8.91 -12.53 23.74
C GLY A 81 -7.96 -11.40 23.29
N LYS A 82 -7.75 -11.24 21.98
CA LYS A 82 -6.85 -10.23 21.42
C LYS A 82 -7.63 -8.99 20.97
N ASP A 83 -7.07 -7.80 21.25
CA ASP A 83 -7.53 -6.56 20.65
C ASP A 83 -6.96 -6.40 19.22
N ILE A 84 -7.58 -5.56 18.39
CA ILE A 84 -7.23 -5.45 16.96
C ILE A 84 -6.91 -4.00 16.60
N LEU A 85 -5.75 -3.78 15.97
CA LEU A 85 -5.44 -2.55 15.25
C LEU A 85 -5.38 -2.86 13.75
N HIS A 86 -6.43 -2.44 13.02
CA HIS A 86 -6.52 -2.59 11.57
C HIS A 86 -6.05 -1.32 10.87
N LEU A 87 -5.06 -1.48 10.01
CA LEU A 87 -4.46 -0.42 9.19
C LEU A 87 -4.92 -0.63 7.75
N ALA A 88 -5.84 0.20 7.30
CA ALA A 88 -6.56 -0.01 6.05
C ALA A 88 -5.96 0.76 4.88
N LEU A 89 -6.03 0.18 3.69
CA LEU A 89 -5.85 0.85 2.40
C LEU A 89 -6.72 2.09 2.33
N THR A 90 -6.19 3.17 1.75
CA THR A 90 -6.92 4.43 1.61
C THR A 90 -8.34 4.26 1.09
N SER A 91 -9.29 4.82 1.83
CA SER A 91 -10.72 4.81 1.46
C SER A 91 -11.02 5.56 0.16
N ALA A 92 -10.10 6.39 -0.31
CA ALA A 92 -10.22 7.11 -1.57
C ALA A 92 -10.19 6.20 -2.81
N VAL A 93 -9.58 5.00 -2.70
CA VAL A 93 -9.46 4.07 -3.84
C VAL A 93 -10.15 2.72 -3.62
N SER A 94 -10.55 2.40 -2.38
CA SER A 94 -11.18 1.12 -2.01
C SER A 94 -12.22 1.29 -0.91
N GLY A 95 -13.31 0.54 -0.98
CA GLY A 95 -14.31 0.48 0.10
C GLY A 95 -13.93 -0.44 1.26
N SER A 96 -12.75 -1.08 1.24
CA SER A 96 -12.30 -2.05 2.28
C SER A 96 -12.27 -1.43 3.67
N TYR A 97 -11.80 -0.18 3.80
CA TYR A 97 -11.86 0.56 5.07
C TYR A 97 -13.26 0.61 5.66
N ASN A 98 -14.28 0.94 4.83
CA ASN A 98 -15.65 1.00 5.31
C ASN A 98 -16.19 -0.38 5.69
N SER A 99 -15.84 -1.44 4.94
CA SER A 99 -16.19 -2.82 5.28
C SER A 99 -15.58 -3.24 6.63
N ALA A 100 -14.30 -2.98 6.85
CA ALA A 100 -13.63 -3.26 8.12
C ALA A 100 -14.21 -2.45 9.28
N LYS A 101 -14.57 -1.19 9.04
CA LYS A 101 -15.22 -0.33 10.06
C LYS A 101 -16.61 -0.82 10.45
N MET A 102 -17.42 -1.27 9.50
CA MET A 102 -18.74 -1.88 9.77
C MET A 102 -18.59 -3.15 10.60
N ALA A 103 -17.68 -4.04 10.20
CA ALA A 103 -17.36 -5.26 10.94
C ALA A 103 -16.92 -4.97 12.39
N ALA A 104 -16.05 -3.97 12.57
CA ALA A 104 -15.59 -3.56 13.90
C ALA A 104 -16.74 -3.03 14.77
N GLN A 105 -17.68 -2.26 14.20
CA GLN A 105 -18.84 -1.75 14.93
C GLN A 105 -19.75 -2.89 15.42
N GLU A 106 -20.06 -3.84 14.56
CA GLU A 106 -20.89 -4.99 14.89
C GLU A 106 -20.23 -5.87 15.99
N LEU A 107 -18.95 -6.20 15.79
CA LEU A 107 -18.23 -7.06 16.75
C LEU A 107 -17.98 -6.39 18.12
N MET A 108 -17.86 -5.08 18.21
CA MET A 108 -17.75 -4.41 19.50
C MET A 108 -19.05 -4.43 20.32
N GLU A 109 -20.21 -4.67 19.69
CA GLU A 109 -21.47 -4.94 20.41
C GLU A 109 -21.46 -6.36 21.01
N GLU A 110 -20.86 -7.32 20.28
CA GLU A 110 -20.77 -8.72 20.70
C GLU A 110 -19.63 -8.96 21.71
N PHE A 111 -18.50 -8.25 21.56
CA PHE A 111 -17.30 -8.35 22.41
C PHE A 111 -17.01 -7.02 23.13
N PRO A 112 -17.85 -6.56 24.07
CA PRO A 112 -17.74 -5.23 24.67
C PRO A 112 -16.47 -5.02 25.50
N GLU A 113 -15.77 -6.09 25.91
CA GLU A 113 -14.51 -6.02 26.64
C GLU A 113 -13.28 -5.94 25.71
N ARG A 114 -13.47 -6.03 24.42
CA ARG A 114 -12.41 -5.97 23.41
C ARG A 114 -12.37 -4.62 22.70
N THR A 115 -11.24 -4.34 22.08
CA THR A 115 -11.03 -3.10 21.32
C THR A 115 -10.68 -3.45 19.88
N ILE A 116 -11.44 -2.90 18.93
CA ILE A 116 -11.08 -2.91 17.51
C ILE A 116 -10.90 -1.46 17.07
N THR A 117 -9.70 -1.11 16.64
CA THR A 117 -9.41 0.20 16.07
C THR A 117 -9.10 0.05 14.59
N VAL A 118 -9.91 0.66 13.74
CA VAL A 118 -9.73 0.70 12.29
C VAL A 118 -9.26 2.10 11.89
N ILE A 119 -8.14 2.18 11.17
CA ILE A 119 -7.55 3.45 10.74
C ILE A 119 -7.44 3.45 9.21
N ASP A 120 -8.03 4.46 8.57
CA ASP A 120 -7.75 4.80 7.17
C ASP A 120 -6.35 5.43 7.10
N THR A 121 -5.41 4.72 6.51
CA THR A 121 -4.01 5.19 6.46
C THR A 121 -3.79 6.28 5.42
N LEU A 122 -4.76 6.48 4.51
CA LEU A 122 -4.68 7.37 3.36
C LEU A 122 -3.47 7.08 2.44
N VAL A 123 -2.97 5.85 2.50
CA VAL A 123 -1.91 5.32 1.63
C VAL A 123 -2.26 3.89 1.17
N GLY A 124 -1.41 3.27 0.37
CA GLY A 124 -1.57 1.90 -0.13
C GLY A 124 -0.23 1.32 -0.56
N THR A 125 -0.24 0.08 -1.02
CA THR A 125 0.97 -0.67 -1.36
C THR A 125 2.00 -0.63 -0.21
N LEU A 126 3.30 -0.65 -0.44
CA LEU A 126 4.28 -0.60 0.67
C LEU A 126 4.32 0.74 1.42
N ALA A 127 3.58 1.79 1.04
CA ALA A 127 3.37 2.93 1.94
C ALA A 127 2.45 2.54 3.11
N GLU A 128 1.41 1.73 2.87
CA GLU A 128 0.61 1.09 3.91
C GLU A 128 1.46 0.06 4.68
N GLY A 129 2.26 -0.73 3.96
CA GLY A 129 3.23 -1.65 4.56
C GLY A 129 4.24 -0.94 5.48
N MET A 130 4.66 0.30 5.15
CA MET A 130 5.50 1.13 6.03
C MET A 130 4.79 1.46 7.34
N VAL A 131 3.50 1.80 7.30
CA VAL A 131 2.72 2.05 8.51
C VAL A 131 2.65 0.78 9.36
N VAL A 132 2.38 -0.37 8.74
CA VAL A 132 2.37 -1.68 9.42
C VAL A 132 3.72 -2.00 10.07
N ASP A 133 4.83 -1.77 9.36
CA ASP A 133 6.18 -2.01 9.89
C ASP A 133 6.48 -1.12 11.12
N LYS A 134 6.15 0.17 11.05
CA LYS A 134 6.34 1.08 12.19
C LYS A 134 5.50 0.65 13.40
N VAL A 135 4.24 0.24 13.19
CA VAL A 135 3.38 -0.27 14.26
C VAL A 135 3.89 -1.61 14.81
N ALA A 136 4.41 -2.51 13.96
CA ALA A 136 5.04 -3.76 14.40
C ALA A 136 6.28 -3.51 15.28
N GLN A 137 7.11 -2.52 14.92
CA GLN A 137 8.24 -2.09 15.75
C GLN A 137 7.77 -1.54 17.11
N MET A 138 6.71 -0.72 17.12
CA MET A 138 6.11 -0.19 18.35
C MET A 138 5.58 -1.32 19.25
N ARG A 139 4.87 -2.31 18.70
CA ARG A 139 4.38 -3.48 19.42
C ARG A 139 5.55 -4.29 20.02
N LYS A 140 6.60 -4.54 19.25
CA LYS A 140 7.83 -5.20 19.75
C LYS A 140 8.51 -4.40 20.86
N ALA A 141 8.42 -3.07 20.85
CA ALA A 141 8.92 -2.19 21.91
C ALA A 141 7.95 -2.08 23.12
N GLY A 142 6.88 -2.88 23.17
CA GLY A 142 5.93 -2.93 24.29
C GLY A 142 4.90 -1.80 24.33
N ARG A 143 4.74 -1.05 23.24
CA ARG A 143 3.71 -0.01 23.14
C ARG A 143 2.31 -0.63 23.10
N THR A 144 1.36 0.07 23.69
CA THR A 144 -0.06 -0.33 23.68
C THR A 144 -0.72 -0.04 22.33
N LEU A 145 -1.87 -0.70 22.07
CA LEU A 145 -2.72 -0.41 20.91
C LEU A 145 -3.07 1.09 20.83
N ALA A 146 -3.45 1.69 21.93
CA ALA A 146 -3.85 3.10 21.98
C ALA A 146 -2.68 4.05 21.62
N GLU A 147 -1.45 3.75 22.08
CA GLU A 147 -0.25 4.52 21.70
C GLU A 147 0.07 4.37 20.22
N ALA A 148 0.03 3.13 19.68
CA ALA A 148 0.27 2.86 18.28
C ALA A 148 -0.79 3.54 17.39
N ALA A 149 -2.07 3.40 17.73
CA ALA A 149 -3.16 4.03 16.99
C ALA A 149 -3.07 5.57 16.98
N ARG A 150 -2.68 6.17 18.11
CA ARG A 150 -2.45 7.61 18.19
C ARG A 150 -1.30 8.03 17.29
N TRP A 151 -0.17 7.33 17.37
CA TRP A 151 0.98 7.62 16.54
C TRP A 151 0.64 7.55 15.05
N VAL A 152 -0.09 6.53 14.60
CA VAL A 152 -0.52 6.42 13.21
C VAL A 152 -1.35 7.62 12.81
N LYS A 153 -2.37 7.99 13.59
CA LYS A 153 -3.26 9.12 13.28
C LYS A 153 -2.51 10.46 13.19
N GLU A 154 -1.54 10.68 14.08
CA GLU A 154 -0.70 11.89 14.08
C GLU A 154 0.26 11.94 12.89
N ASN A 155 0.65 10.77 12.34
CA ASN A 155 1.63 10.68 11.26
C ASN A 155 1.01 10.45 9.86
N ILE A 156 -0.31 10.35 9.72
CA ILE A 156 -0.97 10.22 8.40
C ILE A 156 -0.47 11.25 7.37
N PRO A 157 -0.29 12.56 7.71
CA PRO A 157 0.21 13.55 6.76
C PRO A 157 1.66 13.33 6.32
N HIS A 158 2.39 12.48 7.04
CA HIS A 158 3.82 12.23 6.85
C HIS A 158 4.13 10.94 6.09
N PHE A 159 3.13 10.13 5.76
CA PHE A 159 3.32 8.91 4.94
C PHE A 159 3.31 9.28 3.46
N CYS A 160 4.50 9.54 2.90
CA CYS A 160 4.67 9.93 1.51
C CYS A 160 4.74 8.73 0.59
N LEU A 161 4.08 8.82 -0.56
CA LEU A 161 4.23 7.90 -1.69
C LEU A 161 4.35 8.71 -2.97
N TYR A 162 5.44 8.49 -3.71
CA TYR A 162 5.64 8.99 -5.06
C TYR A 162 5.82 7.82 -6.01
N ALA A 163 5.13 7.87 -7.16
CA ALA A 163 5.09 6.77 -8.10
C ALA A 163 5.23 7.24 -9.54
N THR A 164 5.61 6.31 -10.41
CA THR A 164 5.54 6.44 -11.85
C THR A 164 4.96 5.17 -12.45
N VAL A 165 4.22 5.29 -13.54
CA VAL A 165 3.64 4.16 -14.26
C VAL A 165 4.02 4.22 -15.74
N ASP A 166 4.01 3.08 -16.39
CA ASP A 166 4.28 3.02 -17.82
C ASP A 166 3.08 3.46 -18.64
N ASP A 167 1.88 3.08 -18.22
CA ASP A 167 0.62 3.42 -18.87
C ASP A 167 -0.43 3.87 -17.84
N LEU A 168 -0.78 5.15 -17.88
CA LEU A 168 -1.81 5.74 -17.01
C LEU A 168 -3.22 5.20 -17.29
N ASN A 169 -3.43 4.57 -18.46
CA ASN A 169 -4.74 4.03 -18.82
C ASN A 169 -5.21 2.91 -17.88
N HIS A 170 -4.30 2.16 -17.24
CA HIS A 170 -4.68 1.16 -16.23
C HIS A 170 -5.39 1.82 -15.04
N LEU A 171 -4.81 2.87 -14.47
CA LEU A 171 -5.40 3.65 -13.36
C LEU A 171 -6.70 4.33 -13.78
N TYR A 172 -6.73 4.85 -15.00
CA TYR A 172 -7.91 5.51 -15.56
C TYR A 172 -9.10 4.54 -15.75
N ARG A 173 -8.86 3.40 -16.38
CA ARG A 173 -9.89 2.35 -16.57
C ARG A 173 -10.42 1.82 -15.23
N GLY A 174 -9.52 1.71 -14.25
CA GLY A 174 -9.90 1.33 -12.89
C GLY A 174 -10.65 2.39 -12.11
N GLY A 175 -10.71 3.63 -12.60
CA GLY A 175 -11.36 4.75 -11.91
C GLY A 175 -10.57 5.28 -10.70
N ARG A 176 -9.29 4.97 -10.57
CA ARG A 176 -8.41 5.42 -9.45
C ARG A 176 -7.66 6.70 -9.78
N VAL A 177 -7.77 7.18 -11.02
CA VAL A 177 -7.34 8.52 -11.45
C VAL A 177 -8.47 9.14 -12.28
N SER A 178 -8.78 10.43 -12.06
CA SER A 178 -9.89 11.10 -12.73
C SER A 178 -9.59 11.45 -14.19
N ARG A 179 -10.67 11.58 -15.00
CA ARG A 179 -10.61 11.97 -16.43
C ARG A 179 -10.09 13.38 -16.68
N THR A 180 -10.26 14.28 -15.72
CA THR A 180 -9.99 15.71 -15.87
C THR A 180 -8.49 16.06 -15.84
N THR A 181 -7.65 15.08 -15.57
CA THR A 181 -6.23 15.28 -15.66
C THR A 181 -5.83 15.35 -17.13
N ALA A 182 -5.46 16.54 -17.60
CA ALA A 182 -4.92 16.84 -18.94
C ALA A 182 -3.66 16.02 -19.31
N PHE A 183 -3.51 14.87 -18.70
CA PHE A 183 -2.41 13.91 -18.78
C PHE A 183 -2.65 12.80 -19.81
N LEU A 184 -3.86 12.66 -20.34
CA LEU A 184 -4.21 11.67 -21.35
C LEU A 184 -3.76 12.07 -22.78
N GLY A 185 -2.57 12.64 -22.90
CA GLY A 185 -1.92 12.83 -24.20
C GLY A 185 -0.79 11.82 -24.31
N SER A 186 -0.97 10.82 -25.14
CA SER A 186 -0.03 9.76 -25.45
C SER A 186 1.19 10.25 -26.26
N ALA A 187 1.95 11.20 -25.72
CA ALA A 187 3.26 11.48 -26.30
C ALA A 187 4.21 10.33 -25.94
N ILE A 188 4.74 9.68 -26.96
CA ILE A 188 5.66 8.54 -26.82
C ILE A 188 6.80 8.87 -25.86
N GLY A 189 6.98 8.02 -24.84
CA GLY A 189 8.06 8.14 -23.87
C GLY A 189 7.83 9.14 -22.72
N ILE A 190 6.64 9.70 -22.59
CA ILE A 190 6.28 10.53 -21.42
C ILE A 190 5.83 9.60 -20.28
N LYS A 191 6.39 9.81 -19.08
CA LYS A 191 6.08 9.10 -17.85
C LYS A 191 5.46 10.05 -16.84
N PRO A 192 4.28 9.75 -16.29
CA PRO A 192 3.67 10.56 -15.23
C PRO A 192 4.41 10.33 -13.92
N ILE A 193 4.46 11.36 -13.10
CA ILE A 193 4.79 11.25 -11.68
C ILE A 193 3.51 11.49 -10.90
N LEU A 194 3.24 10.57 -9.99
CA LEU A 194 2.02 10.50 -9.19
C LEU A 194 2.39 10.62 -7.71
N LYS A 195 1.47 11.13 -6.91
CA LYS A 195 1.54 11.04 -5.45
C LYS A 195 0.17 10.71 -4.86
N LEU A 196 0.12 10.29 -3.61
CA LEU A 196 -1.10 10.34 -2.83
C LEU A 196 -1.23 11.73 -2.19
N ASP A 197 -2.40 12.36 -2.34
CA ASP A 197 -2.69 13.64 -1.71
C ASP A 197 -3.13 13.48 -0.23
N ASP A 198 -3.41 14.59 0.44
CA ASP A 198 -3.83 14.60 1.86
C ASP A 198 -5.15 13.88 2.12
N THR A 199 -5.91 13.58 1.09
CA THR A 199 -7.18 12.82 1.16
C THR A 199 -7.04 11.39 0.70
N GLY A 200 -5.80 10.94 0.37
CA GLY A 200 -5.49 9.59 -0.08
C GLY A 200 -5.83 9.30 -1.53
N ASN A 201 -6.13 10.32 -2.35
CA ASN A 201 -6.32 10.15 -3.79
C ASN A 201 -4.99 10.10 -4.52
N LEU A 202 -4.91 9.25 -5.53
CA LEU A 202 -3.75 9.20 -6.41
C LEU A 202 -3.85 10.31 -7.47
N VAL A 203 -2.94 11.27 -7.42
CA VAL A 203 -2.94 12.45 -8.29
C VAL A 203 -1.65 12.58 -9.09
N PRO A 204 -1.72 12.89 -10.38
CA PRO A 204 -0.55 13.20 -11.19
C PRO A 204 -0.07 14.63 -10.89
N ILE A 205 1.24 14.76 -10.63
CA ILE A 205 1.87 16.03 -10.24
C ILE A 205 2.88 16.54 -11.26
N ALA A 206 3.45 15.66 -12.09
CA ALA A 206 4.41 16.02 -13.10
C ALA A 206 4.42 15.04 -14.29
N LYS A 207 5.09 15.43 -15.35
CA LYS A 207 5.43 14.60 -16.51
C LYS A 207 6.92 14.71 -16.77
N VAL A 208 7.57 13.59 -17.01
CA VAL A 208 8.97 13.55 -17.40
C VAL A 208 9.14 12.70 -18.65
N ARG A 209 10.20 12.94 -19.41
CA ARG A 209 10.46 12.18 -20.63
C ARG A 209 11.50 11.09 -20.36
N GLY A 210 11.09 9.86 -20.55
CA GLY A 210 11.96 8.69 -20.40
C GLY A 210 11.93 8.07 -19.02
N ARG A 211 12.14 6.76 -18.99
CA ARG A 211 12.02 5.94 -17.77
C ARG A 211 13.07 6.29 -16.72
N LYS A 212 14.32 6.46 -17.12
CA LYS A 212 15.40 6.83 -16.19
C LYS A 212 15.11 8.15 -15.46
N GLN A 213 14.59 9.15 -16.18
CA GLN A 213 14.21 10.42 -15.59
C GLN A 213 13.04 10.30 -14.64
N SER A 214 12.07 9.39 -14.92
CA SER A 214 10.96 9.18 -13.98
C SER A 214 11.43 8.55 -12.66
N ILE A 215 12.39 7.63 -12.70
CA ILE A 215 12.99 7.06 -11.48
C ILE A 215 13.77 8.12 -10.70
N GLN A 216 14.58 8.94 -11.38
CA GLN A 216 15.31 10.04 -10.74
C GLN A 216 14.38 11.08 -10.14
N ALA A 217 13.20 11.32 -10.76
CA ALA A 217 12.21 12.24 -10.22
C ALA A 217 11.65 11.76 -8.86
N LEU A 218 11.48 10.45 -8.64
CA LEU A 218 11.04 9.93 -7.34
C LEU A 218 12.06 10.28 -6.23
N VAL A 219 13.35 10.13 -6.53
CA VAL A 219 14.43 10.51 -5.59
C VAL A 219 14.45 12.03 -5.33
N LYS A 220 14.20 12.83 -6.38
CA LYS A 220 14.11 14.28 -6.25
C LYS A 220 12.93 14.69 -5.34
N TYR A 221 11.75 14.07 -5.51
CA TYR A 221 10.61 14.32 -4.63
C TYR A 221 10.90 13.91 -3.18
N MET A 222 11.62 12.82 -2.95
CA MET A 222 12.09 12.49 -1.61
C MET A 222 13.00 13.57 -1.04
N GLU A 223 13.93 14.12 -1.82
CA GLU A 223 14.79 15.22 -1.39
C GLU A 223 14.00 16.48 -1.00
N GLU A 224 12.99 16.82 -1.79
CA GLU A 224 12.16 18.01 -1.60
C GLU A 224 11.20 17.89 -0.40
N HIS A 225 10.77 16.66 -0.04
CA HIS A 225 9.70 16.42 0.94
C HIS A 225 10.12 15.67 2.20
N ALA A 226 11.29 15.02 2.23
CA ALA A 226 11.72 14.30 3.43
C ALA A 226 12.02 15.25 4.60
N GLY A 227 12.63 16.41 4.34
CA GLY A 227 12.89 17.46 5.32
C GLY A 227 13.45 16.94 6.64
N ALA A 228 12.87 17.36 7.76
CA ALA A 228 13.26 16.92 9.10
C ALA A 228 13.04 15.42 9.35
N PHE A 229 12.15 14.77 8.58
CA PHE A 229 11.87 13.35 8.68
C PHE A 229 12.95 12.47 8.04
N LEU A 230 13.89 13.02 7.27
CA LEU A 230 14.93 12.24 6.62
C LEU A 230 15.66 11.31 7.59
N LYS A 231 15.97 11.79 8.79
CA LYS A 231 16.66 11.00 9.84
C LYS A 231 15.79 9.90 10.46
N GLN A 232 14.48 9.93 10.27
CA GLN A 232 13.55 8.92 10.76
C GLN A 232 13.37 7.76 9.76
N ASN A 233 13.89 7.92 8.54
CA ASN A 233 13.89 6.90 7.51
C ASN A 233 15.14 6.02 7.66
N ASP A 234 15.06 5.00 8.51
CA ASP A 234 16.09 3.95 8.63
C ASP A 234 16.12 3.00 7.42
N LYS A 235 15.02 2.95 6.69
CA LYS A 235 14.83 2.27 5.41
C LYS A 235 13.82 3.02 4.54
N VAL A 236 13.82 2.72 3.25
CA VAL A 236 12.76 3.13 2.31
C VAL A 236 11.96 1.92 1.86
N TYR A 237 10.77 2.16 1.31
CA TYR A 237 9.84 1.14 0.85
C TYR A 237 9.60 1.33 -0.64
N ILE A 238 9.90 0.31 -1.43
CA ILE A 238 9.84 0.37 -2.89
C ILE A 238 8.97 -0.77 -3.39
N THR A 239 7.94 -0.45 -4.16
CA THR A 239 7.12 -1.46 -4.84
C THR A 239 7.22 -1.33 -6.34
N HIS A 240 7.15 -2.49 -7.04
CA HIS A 240 7.29 -2.53 -8.48
C HIS A 240 6.30 -3.49 -9.14
N GLY A 241 5.79 -3.10 -10.30
CA GLY A 241 4.94 -3.90 -11.17
C GLY A 241 5.78 -4.68 -12.17
N ASP A 242 6.48 -5.72 -11.71
CA ASP A 242 7.35 -6.60 -12.50
C ASP A 242 8.47 -5.83 -13.25
N CYS A 243 9.19 -4.99 -12.49
CA CYS A 243 10.37 -4.23 -12.94
C CYS A 243 11.44 -4.15 -11.83
N LEU A 244 11.89 -5.30 -11.34
CA LEU A 244 12.79 -5.42 -10.18
C LEU A 244 14.13 -4.68 -10.38
N GLU A 245 14.73 -4.76 -11.57
CA GLU A 245 16.01 -4.07 -11.85
C GLU A 245 15.89 -2.55 -11.65
N GLU A 246 14.74 -1.97 -12.02
CA GLU A 246 14.46 -0.56 -11.85
C GLU A 246 14.22 -0.19 -10.38
N ALA A 247 13.57 -1.08 -9.62
CA ALA A 247 13.39 -0.92 -8.18
C ALA A 247 14.75 -0.97 -7.44
N GLN A 248 15.63 -1.88 -7.84
CA GLN A 248 17.00 -1.94 -7.31
C GLN A 248 17.82 -0.69 -7.68
N TYR A 249 17.68 -0.21 -8.91
CA TYR A 249 18.29 1.06 -9.33
C TYR A 249 17.78 2.24 -8.50
N LEU A 250 16.49 2.32 -8.24
CA LEU A 250 15.90 3.34 -7.37
C LEU A 250 16.48 3.26 -5.94
N ALA A 251 16.58 2.06 -5.38
CA ALA A 251 17.17 1.86 -4.05
C ALA A 251 18.65 2.30 -4.02
N GLN A 252 19.41 2.02 -5.08
CA GLN A 252 20.79 2.48 -5.20
C GLN A 252 20.90 4.01 -5.23
N LEU A 253 20.04 4.69 -5.99
CA LEU A 253 20.01 6.16 -6.03
C LEU A 253 19.68 6.77 -4.67
N VAL A 254 18.73 6.17 -3.93
CA VAL A 254 18.38 6.61 -2.56
C VAL A 254 19.58 6.42 -1.63
N LYS A 255 20.25 5.27 -1.70
CA LYS A 255 21.47 5.00 -0.91
C LYS A 255 22.58 5.99 -1.20
N GLU A 256 22.85 6.26 -2.47
CA GLU A 256 23.90 7.20 -2.89
C GLU A 256 23.62 8.64 -2.42
N LYS A 257 22.37 9.05 -2.50
CA LYS A 257 21.98 10.43 -2.22
C LYS A 257 21.80 10.72 -0.73
N PHE A 258 21.17 9.80 0.01
CA PHE A 258 20.75 10.02 1.40
C PHE A 258 21.48 9.14 2.43
N GLY A 259 22.28 8.18 1.98
CA GLY A 259 22.95 7.23 2.87
C GLY A 259 22.05 6.14 3.45
N ILE A 260 20.77 6.06 3.02
CA ILE A 260 19.80 5.06 3.49
C ILE A 260 20.10 3.76 2.73
N ALA A 261 20.78 2.83 3.42
CA ALA A 261 21.24 1.58 2.81
C ALA A 261 20.18 0.48 2.75
N LYS A 262 19.15 0.56 3.60
CA LYS A 262 18.09 -0.46 3.68
C LYS A 262 16.90 -0.05 2.81
N ALA A 263 16.40 -1.01 2.05
CA ALA A 263 15.15 -0.89 1.30
C ALA A 263 14.32 -2.16 1.50
N MET A 264 13.04 -2.01 1.78
CA MET A 264 12.07 -3.09 1.62
C MET A 264 11.57 -2.99 0.18
N ILE A 265 11.89 -3.99 -0.64
CA ILE A 265 11.48 -4.04 -2.05
C ILE A 265 10.55 -5.24 -2.21
N ASN A 266 9.38 -5.01 -2.80
CA ASN A 266 8.46 -6.09 -3.11
C ASN A 266 7.66 -5.78 -4.38
N HIS A 267 7.04 -6.81 -4.95
CA HIS A 267 6.10 -6.64 -6.04
C HIS A 267 4.87 -5.83 -5.59
N ILE A 268 4.34 -5.02 -6.50
CA ILE A 268 2.95 -4.60 -6.40
C ILE A 268 2.11 -5.84 -6.67
N GLY A 269 1.36 -6.29 -5.68
CA GLY A 269 0.51 -7.48 -5.79
C GLY A 269 -0.64 -7.29 -6.80
N PRO A 270 -1.30 -8.38 -7.21
CA PRO A 270 -2.31 -8.35 -8.28
C PRO A 270 -3.47 -7.39 -8.02
N VAL A 271 -3.82 -7.09 -6.77
CA VAL A 271 -4.91 -6.17 -6.44
C VAL A 271 -4.56 -4.76 -6.89
N ILE A 272 -3.48 -4.19 -6.39
CA ILE A 272 -3.02 -2.84 -6.80
C ILE A 272 -2.51 -2.88 -8.25
N GLY A 273 -1.81 -3.96 -8.63
CA GLY A 273 -1.28 -4.18 -9.98
C GLY A 273 -2.33 -4.15 -11.08
N SER A 274 -3.56 -4.62 -10.81
CA SER A 274 -4.71 -4.54 -11.74
C SER A 274 -5.00 -3.11 -12.19
N HIS A 275 -4.71 -2.13 -11.33
CA HIS A 275 -4.95 -0.71 -11.59
C HIS A 275 -3.67 0.04 -11.98
N ALA A 276 -2.53 -0.30 -11.38
CA ALA A 276 -1.26 0.39 -11.65
C ALA A 276 -0.59 -0.09 -12.96
N GLY A 277 -0.78 -1.35 -13.30
CA GLY A 277 -0.22 -1.97 -14.51
C GLY A 277 1.25 -2.37 -14.39
N PRO A 278 1.74 -3.13 -15.40
CA PRO A 278 3.15 -3.48 -15.51
C PRO A 278 4.03 -2.23 -15.59
N GLY A 279 5.23 -2.29 -15.03
CA GLY A 279 6.18 -1.18 -15.01
C GLY A 279 5.84 -0.06 -14.00
N ALA A 280 4.79 -0.22 -13.18
CA ALA A 280 4.56 0.69 -12.08
C ALA A 280 5.71 0.61 -11.05
N LEU A 281 6.14 1.75 -10.52
CA LEU A 281 7.22 1.84 -9.53
C LEU A 281 6.90 2.93 -8.54
N ALA A 282 6.97 2.63 -7.24
CA ALA A 282 6.71 3.58 -6.18
C ALA A 282 7.82 3.60 -5.13
N LEU A 283 8.09 4.79 -4.61
CA LEU A 283 8.97 5.07 -3.47
C LEU A 283 8.14 5.64 -2.34
N SER A 284 8.22 5.02 -1.15
CA SER A 284 7.53 5.47 0.04
C SER A 284 8.51 5.72 1.18
N PHE A 285 8.25 6.78 1.95
CA PHE A 285 9.11 7.27 3.02
C PHE A 285 8.32 8.17 3.97
N MET A 286 8.88 8.47 5.15
CA MET A 286 8.36 9.52 6.04
C MET A 286 8.85 10.89 5.56
N GLY A 287 7.94 11.85 5.42
CA GLY A 287 8.24 13.21 4.95
C GLY A 287 7.48 14.29 5.71
N GLU A 288 7.77 15.56 5.44
CA GLU A 288 7.10 16.70 6.10
C GLU A 288 5.65 16.87 5.67
N SER A 289 5.34 16.48 4.44
CA SER A 289 3.97 16.50 3.88
C SER A 289 3.86 15.55 2.68
N LYS A 290 2.66 15.05 2.45
CA LYS A 290 2.33 14.27 1.24
C LYS A 290 2.46 15.08 -0.03
#